data_22171a4b4f226ff831eda2ed8abd58f9
#
_entry.id   22171a4b4f226ff831eda2ed8abd58f9
#
_cell.length_a   1.000
_cell.length_b   1.000
_cell.length_c   1.000
_cell.angle_alpha   90.00
_cell.angle_beta   90.00
_cell.angle_gamma   90.00
#
_symmetry.space_group_name_H-M   'P 1'
#
loop_
_entity.id
_entity.type
_entity.pdbx_description
1 polymer ?
#
loop_
_entity_poly.entity_id
_entity_poly.type
_entity_poly.pdbx_seq_one_letter_code
_entity_poly.pdbx_strand_id
1 'polypeptide(L)'
;VGDGRVGVNTTAPSADFSVNSGGYEILTTMQESNAFVGTHTHVAFAIGTDATPRLTCRANGDVVVGAESGKPVKLNVYGQLGIGVKYPQESLEVDGNIKFAERTFASGEKEPSDSRWNTGSIVWNEKPSINHPVGWVCIKGGKPGSWRPFGLIQ
;
A
#
# COMPACT_ATOMS: atom_id res chain seq x y z
N VAL A 1 -10.92 -11.93 -43.07
CA VAL A 1 -11.76 -11.62 -41.90
C VAL A 1 -10.80 -11.54 -40.74
N GLY A 2 -10.52 -10.37 -40.20
CA GLY A 2 -9.68 -10.22 -39.03
C GLY A 2 -10.35 -10.83 -37.80
N ASP A 3 -9.56 -11.18 -36.83
CA ASP A 3 -10.00 -11.73 -35.52
C ASP A 3 -10.75 -10.70 -34.63
N GLY A 4 -11.08 -9.53 -35.20
CA GLY A 4 -11.78 -8.45 -34.51
C GLY A 4 -10.87 -7.57 -33.63
N ARG A 5 -9.56 -7.79 -33.63
CA ARG A 5 -8.60 -7.02 -32.84
C ARG A 5 -8.14 -5.75 -33.58
N VAL A 6 -7.83 -4.71 -32.82
CA VAL A 6 -7.30 -3.45 -33.31
C VAL A 6 -5.86 -3.26 -32.82
N GLY A 7 -4.91 -3.16 -33.74
CA GLY A 7 -3.50 -2.91 -33.46
C GLY A 7 -3.04 -1.55 -33.99
N VAL A 8 -2.34 -0.79 -33.18
CA VAL A 8 -1.61 0.41 -33.57
C VAL A 8 -0.11 0.11 -33.50
N ASN A 9 0.61 0.29 -34.62
CA ASN A 9 2.02 -0.08 -34.76
C ASN A 9 2.31 -1.57 -34.49
N THR A 10 1.34 -2.45 -34.70
CA THR A 10 1.50 -3.90 -34.61
C THR A 10 0.57 -4.59 -35.62
N THR A 11 1.05 -5.60 -36.30
CA THR A 11 0.30 -6.48 -37.19
C THR A 11 -0.23 -7.74 -36.49
N ALA A 12 0.21 -7.96 -35.27
CA ALA A 12 -0.19 -9.10 -34.43
C ALA A 12 -0.55 -8.59 -33.02
N PRO A 13 -1.72 -7.93 -32.86
CA PRO A 13 -2.14 -7.43 -31.56
C PRO A 13 -2.39 -8.58 -30.58
N SER A 14 -1.86 -8.48 -29.36
CA SER A 14 -2.00 -9.52 -28.33
C SER A 14 -3.33 -9.45 -27.57
N ALA A 15 -4.11 -8.38 -27.77
CA ALA A 15 -5.40 -8.14 -27.12
C ALA A 15 -6.40 -7.48 -28.08
N ASP A 16 -7.65 -7.26 -27.62
CA ASP A 16 -8.72 -6.64 -28.41
C ASP A 16 -8.34 -5.27 -28.96
N PHE A 17 -7.59 -4.49 -28.17
CA PHE A 17 -6.94 -3.26 -28.61
C PHE A 17 -5.51 -3.21 -28.08
N SER A 18 -4.55 -2.97 -28.97
CA SER A 18 -3.12 -2.96 -28.65
C SER A 18 -2.41 -1.79 -29.30
N VAL A 19 -1.54 -1.11 -28.55
CA VAL A 19 -0.63 -0.08 -29.07
C VAL A 19 0.81 -0.50 -28.77
N ASN A 20 1.63 -0.67 -29.80
CA ASN A 20 3.03 -1.02 -29.65
C ASN A 20 3.94 0.19 -29.89
N SER A 21 4.93 0.38 -29.02
CA SER A 21 5.96 1.40 -29.18
C SER A 21 7.29 0.86 -28.63
N GLY A 22 8.30 0.77 -29.51
CA GLY A 22 9.64 0.34 -29.10
C GLY A 22 9.74 -1.06 -28.48
N GLY A 23 8.85 -1.98 -28.87
CA GLY A 23 8.80 -3.34 -28.32
C GLY A 23 7.97 -3.46 -27.01
N TYR A 24 7.36 -2.36 -26.55
CA TYR A 24 6.43 -2.36 -25.43
C TYR A 24 5.00 -2.21 -25.92
N GLU A 25 4.09 -2.95 -25.31
CA GLU A 25 2.69 -2.96 -25.72
C GLU A 25 1.77 -2.54 -24.58
N ILE A 26 0.93 -1.53 -24.83
CA ILE A 26 -0.22 -1.19 -23.98
C ILE A 26 -1.42 -1.85 -24.60
N LEU A 27 -2.24 -2.50 -23.79
CA LEU A 27 -3.40 -3.24 -24.27
C LEU A 27 -4.64 -3.05 -23.40
N THR A 28 -5.79 -3.26 -24.03
CA THR A 28 -7.07 -3.40 -23.35
C THR A 28 -7.71 -4.71 -23.74
N THR A 29 -8.21 -5.45 -22.77
CA THR A 29 -8.91 -6.73 -22.99
C THR A 29 -9.80 -7.08 -21.81
N MET A 30 -10.61 -8.10 -21.96
CA MET A 30 -11.30 -8.72 -20.83
C MET A 30 -10.44 -9.84 -20.25
N GLN A 31 -10.23 -9.81 -18.95
CA GLN A 31 -9.59 -10.90 -18.22
C GLN A 31 -10.59 -11.44 -17.18
N GLU A 32 -11.05 -12.66 -17.40
CA GLU A 32 -12.14 -13.26 -16.61
C GLU A 32 -13.38 -12.35 -16.62
N SER A 33 -13.71 -11.71 -15.48
CA SER A 33 -14.83 -10.77 -15.34
C SER A 33 -14.39 -9.31 -15.22
N ASN A 34 -13.10 -9.00 -15.46
CA ASN A 34 -12.54 -7.65 -15.31
C ASN A 34 -12.16 -7.06 -16.68
N ALA A 35 -12.51 -5.81 -16.91
CA ALA A 35 -11.90 -5.03 -17.98
C ALA A 35 -10.46 -4.68 -17.59
N PHE A 36 -9.49 -5.12 -18.35
CA PHE A 36 -8.07 -4.89 -18.11
C PHE A 36 -7.53 -3.81 -19.05
N VAL A 37 -6.79 -2.84 -18.48
CA VAL A 37 -5.95 -1.89 -19.21
C VAL A 37 -4.55 -1.95 -18.59
N GLY A 38 -3.55 -2.26 -19.40
CA GLY A 38 -2.20 -2.42 -18.85
C GLY A 38 -1.15 -2.70 -19.90
N THR A 39 -0.06 -3.30 -19.49
CA THR A 39 1.08 -3.67 -20.35
C THR A 39 1.17 -5.18 -20.50
N HIS A 40 1.51 -5.65 -21.68
CA HIS A 40 1.76 -7.07 -21.96
C HIS A 40 3.16 -7.49 -21.47
N THR A 41 4.12 -6.58 -21.53
CA THR A 41 5.51 -6.82 -21.16
C THR A 41 5.76 -6.42 -19.69
N HIS A 42 6.85 -6.93 -19.12
CA HIS A 42 7.25 -6.66 -17.73
C HIS A 42 7.79 -5.22 -17.55
N VAL A 43 6.90 -4.24 -17.75
CA VAL A 43 7.18 -2.80 -17.61
C VAL A 43 6.10 -2.15 -16.75
N ALA A 44 6.40 -0.97 -16.20
CA ALA A 44 5.43 -0.21 -15.43
C ALA A 44 4.32 0.36 -16.32
N PHE A 45 3.10 0.39 -15.81
CA PHE A 45 1.98 1.14 -16.36
C PHE A 45 1.74 2.39 -15.51
N ALA A 46 1.67 3.56 -16.15
CA ALA A 46 1.46 4.81 -15.43
C ALA A 46 0.32 5.63 -16.03
N ILE A 47 -0.43 6.29 -15.16
CA ILE A 47 -1.40 7.34 -15.48
C ILE A 47 -0.83 8.67 -15.00
N GLY A 48 -0.84 9.70 -15.85
CA GLY A 48 -0.18 10.94 -15.51
C GLY A 48 -0.79 12.18 -16.17
N THR A 49 -0.26 13.33 -15.80
CA THR A 49 -0.55 14.64 -16.40
C THR A 49 0.77 15.38 -16.60
N ASP A 50 0.85 16.23 -17.63
CA ASP A 50 2.08 16.98 -17.96
C ASP A 50 3.31 16.07 -18.12
N ALA A 51 3.16 14.95 -18.83
CA ALA A 51 4.20 13.93 -18.98
C ALA A 51 4.80 13.43 -17.63
N THR A 52 4.10 13.66 -16.53
CA THR A 52 4.51 13.26 -15.19
C THR A 52 3.58 12.16 -14.68
N PRO A 53 4.09 10.96 -14.33
CA PRO A 53 3.30 9.91 -13.68
C PRO A 53 2.67 10.41 -12.38
N ARG A 54 1.39 10.08 -12.16
CA ARG A 54 0.65 10.36 -10.92
C ARG A 54 0.24 9.10 -10.18
N LEU A 55 -0.03 8.04 -10.94
CA LEU A 55 -0.24 6.69 -10.46
C LEU A 55 0.62 5.76 -11.30
N THR A 56 1.42 4.93 -10.68
CA THR A 56 2.30 3.97 -11.36
C THR A 56 2.09 2.58 -10.77
N CYS A 57 1.70 1.62 -11.61
CA CYS A 57 1.74 0.19 -11.29
C CYS A 57 3.08 -0.35 -11.81
N ARG A 58 3.99 -0.71 -10.92
CA ARG A 58 5.31 -1.24 -11.28
C ARG A 58 5.22 -2.72 -11.62
N ALA A 59 6.15 -3.19 -12.42
CA ALA A 59 6.26 -4.60 -12.80
C ALA A 59 6.48 -5.55 -11.60
N ASN A 60 7.03 -5.06 -10.49
CA ASN A 60 7.20 -5.82 -9.25
C ASN A 60 5.95 -5.92 -8.38
N GLY A 61 4.82 -5.34 -8.83
CA GLY A 61 3.54 -5.32 -8.11
C GLY A 61 3.29 -4.09 -7.24
N ASP A 62 4.26 -3.19 -7.08
CA ASP A 62 4.05 -1.97 -6.32
C ASP A 62 3.08 -1.03 -7.03
N VAL A 63 2.22 -0.37 -6.28
CA VAL A 63 1.41 0.76 -6.74
C VAL A 63 1.88 2.02 -6.05
N VAL A 64 2.37 2.98 -6.84
CA VAL A 64 2.90 4.26 -6.35
C VAL A 64 1.94 5.37 -6.71
N VAL A 65 1.47 6.11 -5.71
CA VAL A 65 0.72 7.36 -5.88
C VAL A 65 1.69 8.51 -5.69
N GLY A 66 1.99 9.23 -6.77
CA GLY A 66 2.93 10.33 -6.75
C GLY A 66 3.96 10.26 -7.87
N ALA A 67 4.79 11.30 -7.96
CA ALA A 67 5.94 11.32 -8.84
C ALA A 67 7.22 11.17 -8.02
N GLU A 68 8.19 10.41 -8.52
CA GLU A 68 9.52 10.25 -7.91
C GLU A 68 10.32 11.58 -7.91
N SER A 69 9.81 12.61 -8.60
CA SER A 69 10.42 13.93 -8.75
C SER A 69 10.38 14.82 -7.48
N GLY A 70 9.98 14.29 -6.31
CA GLY A 70 9.98 15.02 -5.04
C GLY A 70 8.90 16.09 -4.87
N LYS A 71 7.99 16.26 -5.84
CA LYS A 71 6.84 17.16 -5.67
C LYS A 71 5.81 16.51 -4.76
N PRO A 72 5.27 17.21 -3.76
CA PRO A 72 4.27 16.65 -2.87
C PRO A 72 3.00 16.30 -3.63
N VAL A 73 2.48 15.10 -3.38
CA VAL A 73 1.22 14.61 -3.93
C VAL A 73 0.23 14.42 -2.80
N LYS A 74 -1.04 14.77 -3.04
CA LYS A 74 -2.13 14.54 -2.10
C LYS A 74 -3.00 13.41 -2.64
N LEU A 75 -3.22 12.39 -1.82
CA LEU A 75 -4.27 11.39 -2.05
C LEU A 75 -5.47 11.76 -1.18
N ASN A 76 -6.57 12.16 -1.83
CA ASN A 76 -7.83 12.42 -1.14
C ASN A 76 -8.74 11.19 -1.32
N VAL A 77 -9.14 10.58 -0.23
CA VAL A 77 -10.11 9.48 -0.23
C VAL A 77 -11.42 9.98 0.37
N TYR A 78 -12.48 10.01 -0.46
CA TYR A 78 -13.84 10.39 -0.04
C TYR A 78 -14.64 9.11 0.29
N GLY A 79 -14.29 8.45 1.38
CA GLY A 79 -14.87 7.18 1.77
C GLY A 79 -13.99 6.48 2.78
N GLN A 80 -13.98 5.17 2.72
CA GLN A 80 -13.19 4.33 3.62
C GLN A 80 -11.94 3.80 2.92
N LEU A 81 -10.82 3.80 3.64
CA LEU A 81 -9.54 3.21 3.20
C LEU A 81 -9.22 2.01 4.09
N GLY A 82 -9.27 0.81 3.53
CA GLY A 82 -8.80 -0.42 4.18
C GLY A 82 -7.39 -0.79 3.70
N ILE A 83 -6.50 -1.07 4.64
CA ILE A 83 -5.17 -1.63 4.36
C ILE A 83 -5.14 -3.03 4.97
N GLY A 84 -5.14 -4.07 4.13
CA GLY A 84 -5.31 -5.45 4.56
C GLY A 84 -6.77 -5.82 4.90
N VAL A 85 -7.70 -4.87 4.85
CA VAL A 85 -9.12 -5.05 5.21
C VAL A 85 -9.99 -4.94 3.96
N LYS A 86 -10.80 -5.95 3.69
CA LYS A 86 -11.67 -5.99 2.50
C LYS A 86 -12.91 -5.08 2.63
N TYR A 87 -13.47 -4.99 3.82
CA TYR A 87 -14.68 -4.21 4.11
C TYR A 87 -14.45 -3.34 5.35
N PRO A 88 -13.73 -2.20 5.21
CA PRO A 88 -13.44 -1.34 6.34
C PRO A 88 -14.72 -0.75 6.94
N GLN A 89 -14.78 -0.66 8.24
CA GLN A 89 -15.91 -0.09 9.00
C GLN A 89 -15.63 1.36 9.39
N GLU A 90 -14.34 1.76 9.37
CA GLU A 90 -13.88 3.10 9.72
C GLU A 90 -13.31 3.83 8.50
N SER A 91 -13.18 5.15 8.59
CA SER A 91 -12.61 5.96 7.50
C SER A 91 -11.19 5.53 7.10
N LEU A 92 -10.41 5.02 8.05
CA LEU A 92 -9.14 4.33 7.84
C LEU A 92 -9.09 3.12 8.75
N GLU A 93 -8.99 1.95 8.16
CA GLU A 93 -8.83 0.69 8.89
C GLU A 93 -7.62 -0.06 8.36
N VAL A 94 -6.71 -0.46 9.26
CA VAL A 94 -5.46 -1.14 8.92
C VAL A 94 -5.37 -2.44 9.71
N ASP A 95 -5.31 -3.57 9.00
CA ASP A 95 -4.99 -4.86 9.59
C ASP A 95 -3.47 -5.02 9.66
N GLY A 96 -2.89 -4.53 10.77
CA GLY A 96 -1.45 -4.56 11.02
C GLY A 96 -0.91 -3.33 11.72
N ASN A 97 0.41 -3.20 11.70
CA ASN A 97 1.11 -2.09 12.33
C ASN A 97 1.16 -0.86 11.42
N ILE A 98 1.05 0.32 12.03
CA ILE A 98 1.24 1.61 11.33
C ILE A 98 2.61 2.16 11.70
N LYS A 99 3.46 2.44 10.71
CA LYS A 99 4.72 3.16 10.91
C LYS A 99 4.57 4.63 10.51
N PHE A 100 4.82 5.52 11.46
CA PHE A 100 4.86 6.95 11.23
C PHE A 100 6.28 7.46 11.50
N ALA A 101 6.96 7.93 10.45
CA ALA A 101 8.40 8.18 10.46
C ALA A 101 9.14 6.92 10.98
N GLU A 102 9.92 7.04 12.05
CA GLU A 102 10.66 5.91 12.62
C GLU A 102 9.92 5.17 13.76
N ARG A 103 8.70 5.60 14.10
CA ARG A 103 7.90 5.05 15.21
C ARG A 103 6.84 4.11 14.70
N THR A 104 6.60 3.03 15.43
CA THR A 104 5.56 2.05 15.11
C THR A 104 4.42 2.14 16.12
N PHE A 105 3.19 2.14 15.62
CA PHE A 105 1.97 1.94 16.39
C PHE A 105 1.49 0.52 16.11
N ALA A 106 1.37 -0.27 17.15
CA ALA A 106 1.02 -1.68 17.07
C ALA A 106 0.05 -2.05 18.18
N SER A 107 -0.47 -3.26 18.15
CA SER A 107 -1.20 -3.87 19.24
C SER A 107 -0.51 -5.16 19.72
N GLY A 108 -0.79 -5.57 20.95
CA GLY A 108 -0.25 -6.79 21.52
C GLY A 108 -0.76 -7.07 22.92
N GLU A 109 -0.68 -8.32 23.37
CA GLU A 109 -1.18 -8.73 24.70
C GLU A 109 -0.19 -8.46 25.86
N LYS A 110 1.06 -8.11 25.54
CA LYS A 110 2.13 -7.91 26.52
C LYS A 110 3.20 -6.94 26.03
N GLU A 111 4.07 -6.50 26.95
CA GLU A 111 5.27 -5.73 26.62
C GLU A 111 6.09 -6.45 25.54
N PRO A 112 6.53 -5.77 24.48
CA PRO A 112 7.37 -6.39 23.45
C PRO A 112 8.67 -6.97 24.00
N SER A 113 8.92 -8.23 23.67
CA SER A 113 10.11 -8.98 24.13
C SER A 113 11.06 -9.36 22.98
N ASP A 114 10.70 -9.04 21.76
CA ASP A 114 11.46 -9.35 20.56
C ASP A 114 11.42 -8.19 19.56
N SER A 115 11.94 -8.44 18.34
CA SER A 115 11.96 -7.48 17.25
C SER A 115 12.73 -6.19 17.56
N ARG A 116 12.95 -5.38 16.55
CA ARG A 116 13.61 -4.08 16.69
C ARG A 116 12.55 -2.97 16.75
N TRP A 117 12.67 -2.14 17.75
CA TRP A 117 11.77 -1.01 17.98
C TRP A 117 12.55 0.28 18.11
N ASN A 118 11.93 1.38 17.71
CA ASN A 118 12.49 2.72 17.84
C ASN A 118 11.86 3.47 19.03
N THR A 119 12.63 4.34 19.63
CA THR A 119 12.14 5.20 20.73
C THR A 119 10.90 5.96 20.32
N GLY A 120 9.86 5.95 21.15
CA GLY A 120 8.55 6.56 20.90
C GLY A 120 7.57 5.67 20.15
N SER A 121 7.92 4.40 19.83
CA SER A 121 6.94 3.41 19.38
C SER A 121 5.97 3.07 20.52
N ILE A 122 4.72 2.76 20.16
CA ILE A 122 3.63 2.44 21.10
C ILE A 122 3.04 1.09 20.73
N VAL A 123 2.80 0.26 21.73
CA VAL A 123 2.02 -0.97 21.63
C VAL A 123 0.82 -0.86 22.53
N TRP A 124 -0.37 -0.90 21.94
CA TRP A 124 -1.63 -0.91 22.68
C TRP A 124 -1.93 -2.31 23.20
N ASN A 125 -2.42 -2.40 24.44
CA ASN A 125 -2.81 -3.67 25.06
C ASN A 125 -4.15 -4.14 24.44
N GLU A 126 -4.14 -5.31 23.79
CA GLU A 126 -5.35 -5.90 23.20
C GLU A 126 -6.36 -6.42 24.24
N LYS A 127 -5.90 -6.67 25.47
CA LYS A 127 -6.71 -7.19 26.57
C LYS A 127 -6.58 -6.31 27.82
N PRO A 128 -6.93 -5.02 27.73
CA PRO A 128 -6.85 -4.13 28.87
C PRO A 128 -7.83 -4.58 29.96
N SER A 129 -7.39 -4.56 31.22
CA SER A 129 -8.21 -4.94 32.40
C SER A 129 -7.78 -4.15 33.61
N ILE A 130 -8.57 -4.21 34.71
CA ILE A 130 -8.25 -3.54 35.98
C ILE A 130 -6.86 -3.95 36.45
N ASN A 131 -6.08 -2.98 36.92
CA ASN A 131 -4.69 -3.10 37.37
C ASN A 131 -3.69 -3.45 36.23
N HIS A 132 -4.09 -3.38 34.98
CA HIS A 132 -3.20 -3.55 33.84
C HIS A 132 -3.06 -2.26 33.01
N PRO A 133 -1.96 -2.08 32.28
CA PRO A 133 -1.75 -0.89 31.46
C PRO A 133 -2.62 -0.91 30.21
N VAL A 134 -2.95 0.28 29.70
CA VAL A 134 -3.56 0.48 28.40
C VAL A 134 -2.57 0.14 27.27
N GLY A 135 -1.28 0.27 27.53
CA GLY A 135 -0.24 -0.05 26.56
C GLY A 135 1.16 0.21 27.09
N TRP A 136 2.13 0.13 26.18
CA TRP A 136 3.56 0.34 26.47
C TRP A 136 4.16 1.32 25.47
N VAL A 137 5.07 2.17 25.94
CA VAL A 137 5.86 3.09 25.11
C VAL A 137 7.33 2.71 25.16
N CYS A 138 7.97 2.63 24.01
CA CYS A 138 9.41 2.40 23.90
C CYS A 138 10.18 3.67 24.28
N ILE A 139 10.88 3.64 25.42
CA ILE A 139 11.67 4.78 25.91
C ILE A 139 13.12 4.76 25.44
N LYS A 140 13.61 3.60 25.00
CA LYS A 140 14.94 3.45 24.41
C LYS A 140 14.87 2.37 23.31
N GLY A 141 15.18 2.75 22.08
CA GLY A 141 15.18 1.85 20.95
C GLY A 141 16.20 0.72 21.08
N GLY A 142 15.89 -0.44 20.51
CA GLY A 142 16.74 -1.63 20.56
C GLY A 142 16.01 -2.89 20.10
N LYS A 143 16.56 -4.06 20.48
CA LYS A 143 15.96 -5.37 20.22
C LYS A 143 15.90 -6.15 21.56
N PRO A 144 14.72 -6.11 22.24
CA PRO A 144 13.45 -5.44 21.92
C PRO A 144 13.42 -3.95 22.27
N GLY A 145 14.45 -3.39 22.92
CA GLY A 145 14.48 -2.05 23.48
C GLY A 145 14.04 -2.03 24.95
N SER A 146 13.80 -0.80 25.49
CA SER A 146 13.30 -0.61 26.85
C SER A 146 11.93 0.03 26.81
N TRP A 147 10.99 -0.52 27.55
CA TRP A 147 9.59 -0.13 27.53
C TRP A 147 9.11 0.38 28.87
N ARG A 148 8.08 1.17 28.87
CA ARG A 148 7.34 1.59 30.07
C ARG A 148 5.84 1.46 29.83
N PRO A 149 5.11 0.88 30.77
CA PRO A 149 3.66 0.85 30.71
C PRO A 149 3.10 2.27 30.88
N PHE A 150 1.95 2.52 30.30
CA PHE A 150 1.18 3.75 30.47
C PHE A 150 -0.31 3.46 30.60
N GLY A 151 -1.06 4.41 31.21
CA GLY A 151 -2.51 4.33 31.33
C GLY A 151 -2.97 3.15 32.20
N LEU A 152 -2.60 3.15 33.49
CA LEU A 152 -3.08 2.13 34.42
C LEU A 152 -4.61 2.25 34.59
N ILE A 153 -5.33 1.16 34.35
CA ILE A 153 -6.78 1.07 34.58
C ILE A 153 -7.03 0.79 36.06
N GLN A 154 -7.75 1.66 36.74
CA GLN A 154 -8.14 1.54 38.13
C GLN A 154 -9.54 0.97 38.28
#